data_1975a73d9e62d768cf6d92ba076b045a
#
_entry.id   1975a73d9e62d768cf6d92ba076b045a
#
_cell.length_a   1.000
_cell.length_b   1.000
_cell.length_c   1.000
_cell.angle_alpha   90.00
_cell.angle_beta   90.00
_cell.angle_gamma   90.00
#
_symmetry.space_group_name_H-M   'P 1'
#
loop_
_entity.id
_entity.type
_entity.pdbx_description
1 polymer ?
#
loop_
_entity_poly.entity_id
_entity_poly.type
_entity_poly.pdbx_seq_one_letter_code
_entity_poly.pdbx_strand_id
1 'polypeptide(L)'
;RIPSSAASDVYKRQPSDMMDGRIGLIRKNLDKHRYQDVQILSYAVKYASSFYGPFRNAVGTKGILKGDKKTYQMDFKNKNEALREVSIDIKEGADMVMVKPGMPYLDIISLIKKQFQIPIIAYQVSGEYSLIMNGIKRNIINEKAIIESLISFKRAGANAIVTYFADRILKYL
;
A
#
# COMPACT_ATOMS: atom_id res chain seq x y z
N ARG A 1 16.10 -10.04 -14.00
CA ARG A 1 16.45 -9.08 -12.92
C ARG A 1 15.15 -8.46 -12.44
N ILE A 2 14.77 -8.72 -11.21
CA ILE A 2 13.71 -7.97 -10.54
C ILE A 2 14.31 -6.60 -10.21
N PRO A 3 13.78 -5.47 -10.73
CA PRO A 3 14.29 -4.17 -10.35
C PRO A 3 14.09 -4.00 -8.83
N SER A 4 15.16 -3.97 -8.08
CA SER A 4 15.10 -3.52 -6.70
C SER A 4 14.90 -2.02 -6.73
N SER A 5 13.76 -1.52 -6.25
CA SER A 5 13.69 -0.09 -5.93
C SER A 5 14.74 0.18 -4.84
N ALA A 6 15.43 1.32 -4.95
CA ALA A 6 16.47 1.73 -4.00
C ALA A 6 15.99 1.82 -2.53
N ALA A 7 14.70 1.66 -2.30
CA ALA A 7 14.07 1.63 -0.97
C ALA A 7 13.77 0.23 -0.46
N SER A 8 14.15 -0.84 -1.17
CA SER A 8 13.97 -2.17 -0.65
C SER A 8 15.07 -2.48 0.34
N ASP A 9 14.68 -2.54 1.60
CA ASP A 9 15.49 -3.10 2.67
C ASP A 9 16.04 -4.47 2.25
N VAL A 10 17.28 -4.76 2.62
CA VAL A 10 17.95 -6.04 2.30
C VAL A 10 17.13 -7.25 2.79
N TYR A 11 16.32 -7.06 3.83
CA TYR A 11 15.51 -8.08 4.48
C TYR A 11 14.04 -8.11 4.04
N LYS A 12 13.62 -7.27 3.09
CA LYS A 12 12.21 -7.19 2.66
C LYS A 12 12.08 -7.17 1.14
N ARG A 13 11.04 -7.83 0.64
CA ARG A 13 10.61 -7.77 -0.77
C ARG A 13 9.18 -7.23 -0.84
N GLN A 14 8.96 -6.27 -1.72
CA GLN A 14 7.68 -5.58 -1.87
C GLN A 14 7.20 -5.66 -3.33
N PRO A 15 6.67 -6.82 -3.77
CA PRO A 15 6.07 -6.92 -5.10
C PRO A 15 4.84 -6.01 -5.18
N SER A 16 4.83 -5.09 -6.13
CA SER A 16 3.80 -4.05 -6.23
C SER A 16 2.70 -4.36 -7.25
N ASP A 17 2.69 -5.54 -7.80
CA ASP A 17 1.62 -6.06 -8.64
C ASP A 17 0.68 -6.97 -7.83
N MET A 18 -0.50 -7.26 -8.40
CA MET A 18 -1.53 -8.09 -7.79
C MET A 18 -1.76 -9.37 -8.63
N MET A 19 -0.68 -9.96 -9.12
CA MET A 19 -0.76 -11.16 -9.95
C MET A 19 -0.77 -12.40 -9.07
N ASP A 20 -1.83 -13.19 -9.16
CA ASP A 20 -1.99 -14.47 -8.45
C ASP A 20 -0.77 -15.38 -8.63
N GLY A 21 -0.37 -16.06 -7.58
CA GLY A 21 0.79 -16.96 -7.56
C GLY A 21 2.15 -16.25 -7.48
N ARG A 22 2.20 -14.91 -7.57
CA ARG A 22 3.44 -14.16 -7.57
C ARG A 22 4.15 -14.21 -6.21
N ILE A 23 3.41 -14.10 -5.13
CA ILE A 23 3.94 -14.16 -3.76
C ILE A 23 4.52 -15.55 -3.50
N GLY A 24 3.78 -16.60 -3.84
CA GLY A 24 4.25 -17.99 -3.71
C GLY A 24 5.50 -18.29 -4.53
N LEU A 25 5.57 -17.77 -5.75
CA LEU A 25 6.78 -17.93 -6.58
C LEU A 25 8.00 -17.23 -5.96
N ILE A 26 7.82 -16.01 -5.43
CA ILE A 26 8.89 -15.26 -4.76
C ILE A 26 9.34 -16.01 -3.51
N ARG A 27 8.41 -16.43 -2.64
CA ARG A 27 8.72 -17.19 -1.42
C ARG A 27 9.51 -18.46 -1.74
N LYS A 28 9.01 -19.26 -2.69
CA LYS A 28 9.68 -20.47 -3.13
C LYS A 28 11.12 -20.23 -3.65
N ASN A 29 11.33 -19.13 -4.39
CA ASN A 29 12.66 -18.80 -4.88
C ASN A 29 13.58 -18.30 -3.77
N LEU A 30 13.09 -17.50 -2.83
CA LEU A 30 13.87 -17.08 -1.67
C LEU A 30 14.31 -18.27 -0.84
N ASP A 31 13.40 -19.19 -0.53
CA ASP A 31 13.68 -20.39 0.25
C ASP A 31 14.69 -21.33 -0.44
N LYS A 32 14.53 -21.52 -1.75
CA LYS A 32 15.49 -22.31 -2.57
C LYS A 32 16.92 -21.75 -2.48
N HIS A 33 17.07 -20.45 -2.35
CA HIS A 33 18.36 -19.77 -2.25
C HIS A 33 18.80 -19.49 -0.80
N ARG A 34 18.13 -20.11 0.18
CA ARG A 34 18.41 -19.95 1.63
C ARG A 34 18.20 -18.54 2.18
N TYR A 35 17.23 -17.81 1.62
CA TYR A 35 16.80 -16.48 2.07
C TYR A 35 15.48 -16.56 2.84
N GLN A 36 15.31 -17.50 3.77
CA GLN A 36 14.09 -17.70 4.54
C GLN A 36 13.72 -16.50 5.41
N ASP A 37 14.74 -15.76 5.89
CA ASP A 37 14.58 -14.59 6.75
C ASP A 37 14.13 -13.32 6.00
N VAL A 38 14.10 -13.36 4.65
CA VAL A 38 13.63 -12.23 3.85
C VAL A 38 12.12 -12.17 3.87
N GLN A 39 11.58 -11.14 4.50
CA GLN A 39 10.14 -10.91 4.62
C GLN A 39 9.53 -10.42 3.29
N ILE A 40 8.31 -10.84 3.02
CA ILE A 40 7.53 -10.43 1.86
C ILE A 40 6.38 -9.53 2.30
N LEU A 41 6.40 -8.26 1.86
CA LEU A 41 5.27 -7.35 1.98
C LEU A 41 4.47 -7.39 0.68
N SER A 42 3.33 -8.06 0.69
CA SER A 42 2.45 -8.09 -0.47
C SER A 42 1.61 -6.83 -0.60
N TYR A 43 1.45 -6.33 -1.83
CA TYR A 43 0.45 -5.34 -2.19
C TYR A 43 -0.91 -6.01 -2.43
N ALA A 44 -1.36 -6.84 -1.49
CA ALA A 44 -2.56 -7.67 -1.58
C ALA A 44 -3.82 -6.86 -1.90
N VAL A 45 -3.89 -5.61 -1.42
CA VAL A 45 -5.08 -4.76 -1.55
C VAL A 45 -4.74 -3.46 -2.25
N LYS A 46 -4.79 -3.48 -3.57
CA LYS A 46 -4.48 -2.31 -4.41
C LYS A 46 -5.65 -1.98 -5.32
N TYR A 47 -6.34 -0.90 -5.00
CA TYR A 47 -7.51 -0.43 -5.73
C TYR A 47 -7.14 0.40 -6.97
N ALA A 48 -7.94 0.29 -8.04
CA ALA A 48 -7.89 1.18 -9.18
C ALA A 48 -8.47 2.55 -8.76
N SER A 49 -7.60 3.49 -8.39
CA SER A 49 -7.98 4.72 -7.71
C SER A 49 -7.58 5.97 -8.49
N SER A 50 -8.43 7.01 -8.39
CA SER A 50 -8.13 8.35 -8.89
C SER A 50 -7.04 9.07 -8.08
N PHE A 51 -6.77 8.64 -6.85
CA PHE A 51 -5.74 9.21 -5.98
C PHE A 51 -4.30 8.97 -6.45
N TYR A 52 -4.09 8.20 -7.53
CA TYR A 52 -2.76 8.02 -8.14
C TYR A 52 -2.36 9.15 -9.12
N GLY A 53 -3.23 10.14 -9.34
CA GLY A 53 -3.03 11.19 -10.36
C GLY A 53 -1.66 11.87 -10.32
N PRO A 54 -1.22 12.48 -9.20
CA PRO A 54 0.07 13.18 -9.13
C PRO A 54 1.28 12.29 -9.46
N PHE A 55 1.29 11.07 -8.95
CA PHE A 55 2.36 10.11 -9.24
C PHE A 55 2.39 9.70 -10.71
N ARG A 56 1.24 9.44 -11.33
CA ARG A 56 1.15 9.10 -12.76
C ARG A 56 1.65 10.22 -13.66
N ASN A 57 1.39 11.47 -13.26
CA ASN A 57 1.88 12.64 -13.97
C ASN A 57 3.41 12.77 -13.86
N ALA A 58 3.95 12.55 -12.66
CA ALA A 58 5.39 12.68 -12.38
C ALA A 58 6.24 11.62 -13.10
N VAL A 59 5.73 10.37 -13.22
CA VAL A 59 6.46 9.27 -13.91
C VAL A 59 6.18 9.24 -15.42
N GLY A 60 5.45 10.20 -15.98
CA GLY A 60 5.20 10.29 -17.43
C GLY A 60 4.37 9.14 -18.02
N THR A 61 3.69 8.34 -17.19
CA THR A 61 2.91 7.18 -17.64
C THR A 61 1.56 7.53 -18.27
N LYS A 62 1.21 8.83 -18.35
CA LYS A 62 0.10 9.30 -19.17
C LYS A 62 0.46 9.07 -20.65
N GLY A 63 -0.16 8.08 -21.27
CA GLY A 63 -0.02 7.80 -22.71
C GLY A 63 0.89 6.62 -23.07
N ILE A 64 1.69 6.09 -22.16
CA ILE A 64 2.56 4.93 -22.45
C ILE A 64 1.79 3.60 -22.30
N LEU A 65 0.84 3.52 -21.37
CA LEU A 65 0.00 2.35 -21.20
C LEU A 65 -1.34 2.56 -21.91
N LYS A 66 -1.54 1.87 -23.01
CA LYS A 66 -2.80 1.84 -23.80
C LYS A 66 -3.93 1.07 -23.11
N GLY A 67 -4.03 1.04 -21.80
CA GLY A 67 -5.08 0.36 -21.06
C GLY A 67 -5.29 0.95 -19.67
N ASP A 68 -6.46 0.77 -19.12
CA ASP A 68 -6.69 1.06 -17.71
C ASP A 68 -6.14 -0.11 -16.86
N LYS A 69 -5.71 0.22 -15.64
CA LYS A 69 -5.17 -0.78 -14.70
C LYS A 69 -6.27 -1.59 -14.00
N LYS A 70 -7.52 -1.45 -14.42
CA LYS A 70 -8.68 -2.15 -13.84
C LYS A 70 -8.68 -3.64 -14.11
N THR A 71 -7.86 -4.09 -15.05
CA THR A 71 -7.69 -5.51 -15.36
C THR A 71 -7.01 -6.30 -14.25
N TYR A 72 -6.25 -5.64 -13.37
CA TYR A 72 -5.49 -6.29 -12.28
C TYR A 72 -5.49 -5.52 -10.96
N GLN A 73 -6.06 -4.31 -10.92
CA GLN A 73 -6.32 -3.58 -9.69
C GLN A 73 -7.80 -3.70 -9.35
N MET A 74 -8.11 -3.86 -8.07
CA MET A 74 -9.48 -4.07 -7.60
C MET A 74 -10.40 -2.89 -7.90
N ASP A 75 -11.65 -3.19 -8.17
CA ASP A 75 -12.70 -2.17 -8.23
C ASP A 75 -12.94 -1.58 -6.83
N PHE A 76 -12.93 -0.25 -6.74
CA PHE A 76 -13.14 0.48 -5.48
C PHE A 76 -14.50 0.23 -4.82
N LYS A 77 -15.46 -0.38 -5.53
CA LYS A 77 -16.77 -0.79 -5.00
C LYS A 77 -16.73 -2.13 -4.27
N ASN A 78 -15.68 -2.92 -4.47
CA ASN A 78 -15.62 -4.30 -4.00
C ASN A 78 -14.72 -4.44 -2.76
N LYS A 79 -15.32 -4.82 -1.64
CA LYS A 79 -14.62 -5.11 -0.39
C LYS A 79 -14.27 -6.59 -0.21
N ASN A 80 -15.05 -7.48 -0.81
CA ASN A 80 -14.91 -8.92 -0.60
C ASN A 80 -13.66 -9.48 -1.28
N GLU A 81 -13.32 -8.92 -2.44
CA GLU A 81 -12.10 -9.25 -3.16
C GLU A 81 -10.86 -8.96 -2.33
N ALA A 82 -10.84 -7.84 -1.57
CA ALA A 82 -9.73 -7.51 -0.68
C ALA A 82 -9.44 -8.62 0.35
N LEU A 83 -10.48 -9.21 0.93
CA LEU A 83 -10.32 -10.32 1.89
C LEU A 83 -9.82 -11.59 1.22
N ARG A 84 -10.32 -11.87 0.01
CA ARG A 84 -9.88 -13.01 -0.78
C ARG A 84 -8.39 -12.90 -1.12
N GLU A 85 -7.97 -11.76 -1.66
CA GLU A 85 -6.58 -11.52 -2.05
C GLU A 85 -5.62 -11.60 -0.85
N VAL A 86 -6.00 -11.00 0.28
CA VAL A 86 -5.23 -11.14 1.53
C VAL A 86 -5.10 -12.61 1.96
N SER A 87 -6.20 -13.37 1.90
CA SER A 87 -6.18 -14.80 2.25
C SER A 87 -5.27 -15.61 1.33
N ILE A 88 -5.27 -15.32 0.02
CA ILE A 88 -4.42 -15.98 -0.97
C ILE A 88 -2.96 -15.65 -0.69
N ASP A 89 -2.60 -14.39 -0.56
CA ASP A 89 -1.23 -13.95 -0.36
C ASP A 89 -0.63 -14.48 0.97
N ILE A 90 -1.44 -14.57 2.04
CA ILE A 90 -1.02 -15.21 3.30
C ILE A 90 -0.68 -16.69 3.06
N LYS A 91 -1.53 -17.43 2.33
CA LYS A 91 -1.28 -18.84 2.00
C LYS A 91 -0.06 -19.03 1.11
N GLU A 92 0.24 -18.06 0.27
CA GLU A 92 1.42 -18.01 -0.59
C GLU A 92 2.71 -17.63 0.15
N GLY A 93 2.62 -17.21 1.42
CA GLY A 93 3.78 -16.92 2.26
C GLY A 93 4.11 -15.43 2.37
N ALA A 94 3.12 -14.54 2.26
CA ALA A 94 3.29 -13.14 2.63
C ALA A 94 3.43 -12.99 4.15
N ASP A 95 4.41 -12.22 4.60
CA ASP A 95 4.63 -11.88 6.01
C ASP A 95 3.84 -10.64 6.44
N MET A 96 3.53 -9.77 5.49
CA MET A 96 2.80 -8.53 5.67
C MET A 96 1.95 -8.23 4.44
N VAL A 97 0.85 -7.50 4.64
CA VAL A 97 -0.02 -7.05 3.54
C VAL A 97 -0.16 -5.54 3.51
N MET A 98 -0.36 -4.99 2.32
CA MET A 98 -0.53 -3.55 2.12
C MET A 98 -1.90 -3.22 1.55
N VAL A 99 -2.51 -2.16 2.10
CA VAL A 99 -3.71 -1.51 1.56
C VAL A 99 -3.31 -0.21 0.87
N LYS A 100 -3.64 -0.06 -0.41
CA LYS A 100 -3.26 1.07 -1.25
C LYS A 100 -4.38 1.46 -2.23
N PRO A 101 -4.82 2.72 -2.25
CA PRO A 101 -4.54 3.80 -1.31
C PRO A 101 -5.00 3.50 0.12
N GLY A 102 -4.71 4.39 1.07
CA GLY A 102 -5.02 4.18 2.47
C GLY A 102 -6.28 4.89 2.96
N MET A 103 -6.34 6.23 2.89
CA MET A 103 -7.43 7.02 3.51
C MET A 103 -8.84 6.66 3.04
N PRO A 104 -9.12 6.44 1.74
CA PRO A 104 -10.44 6.06 1.29
C PRO A 104 -10.87 4.64 1.69
N TYR A 105 -9.95 3.84 2.26
CA TYR A 105 -10.12 2.41 2.54
C TYR A 105 -9.81 2.04 4.00
N LEU A 106 -10.11 2.95 4.95
CA LEU A 106 -9.96 2.69 6.39
C LEU A 106 -10.86 1.55 6.86
N ASP A 107 -12.04 1.43 6.26
CA ASP A 107 -12.97 0.33 6.48
C ASP A 107 -12.36 -1.02 6.08
N ILE A 108 -11.64 -1.06 4.96
CA ILE A 108 -10.94 -2.26 4.48
C ILE A 108 -9.79 -2.64 5.42
N ILE A 109 -9.00 -1.65 5.87
CA ILE A 109 -7.95 -1.88 6.88
C ILE A 109 -8.56 -2.50 8.14
N SER A 110 -9.66 -1.91 8.63
CA SER A 110 -10.35 -2.42 9.82
C SER A 110 -10.92 -3.83 9.62
N LEU A 111 -11.45 -4.11 8.43
CA LEU A 111 -12.00 -5.41 8.08
C LEU A 111 -10.91 -6.49 8.05
N ILE A 112 -9.77 -6.22 7.40
CA ILE A 112 -8.62 -7.13 7.36
C ILE A 112 -8.09 -7.37 8.78
N LYS A 113 -7.96 -6.30 9.59
CA LYS A 113 -7.48 -6.41 10.97
C LYS A 113 -8.34 -7.31 11.84
N LYS A 114 -9.66 -7.33 11.59
CA LYS A 114 -10.60 -8.21 12.33
C LYS A 114 -10.52 -9.67 11.91
N GLN A 115 -10.17 -9.95 10.66
CA GLN A 115 -10.22 -11.30 10.11
C GLN A 115 -8.86 -12.01 10.06
N PHE A 116 -7.77 -11.27 10.01
CA PHE A 116 -6.43 -11.84 9.85
C PHE A 116 -5.46 -11.34 10.92
N GLN A 117 -4.65 -12.26 11.44
CA GLN A 117 -3.55 -11.93 12.35
C GLN A 117 -2.25 -11.71 11.56
N ILE A 118 -2.24 -10.69 10.70
CA ILE A 118 -1.09 -10.31 9.90
C ILE A 118 -0.79 -8.81 10.04
N PRO A 119 0.47 -8.38 10.00
CA PRO A 119 0.81 -6.97 9.95
C PRO A 119 0.23 -6.30 8.71
N ILE A 120 -0.44 -5.17 8.89
CA ILE A 120 -1.08 -4.39 7.85
C ILE A 120 -0.32 -3.08 7.65
N ILE A 121 0.08 -2.82 6.43
CA ILE A 121 0.74 -1.57 6.03
C ILE A 121 -0.26 -0.73 5.23
N ALA A 122 -0.51 0.50 5.65
CA ALA A 122 -1.31 1.45 4.88
C ALA A 122 -0.42 2.32 4.01
N TYR A 123 -0.80 2.54 2.75
CA TYR A 123 -0.07 3.47 1.88
C TYR A 123 -0.89 4.74 1.65
N GLN A 124 -0.45 5.85 2.24
CA GLN A 124 -0.96 7.18 1.92
C GLN A 124 -0.32 7.67 0.62
N VAL A 125 -1.07 7.59 -0.48
CA VAL A 125 -0.53 7.86 -1.82
C VAL A 125 -0.43 9.36 -2.14
N SER A 126 0.24 9.68 -3.25
CA SER A 126 0.53 11.05 -3.67
C SER A 126 -0.70 11.95 -3.80
N GLY A 127 -1.85 11.41 -4.22
CA GLY A 127 -3.11 12.16 -4.29
C GLY A 127 -3.64 12.55 -2.91
N GLU A 128 -3.58 11.64 -1.95
CA GLU A 128 -3.96 11.89 -0.56
C GLU A 128 -3.06 12.96 0.07
N TYR A 129 -1.74 12.82 -0.10
CA TYR A 129 -0.75 13.81 0.31
C TYR A 129 -1.04 15.18 -0.31
N SER A 130 -1.26 15.23 -1.62
CA SER A 130 -1.49 16.48 -2.35
C SER A 130 -2.78 17.18 -1.92
N LEU A 131 -3.84 16.42 -1.60
CA LEU A 131 -5.09 16.99 -1.08
C LEU A 131 -4.89 17.68 0.26
N ILE A 132 -4.23 17.02 1.22
CA ILE A 132 -3.92 17.59 2.53
C ILE A 132 -3.03 18.81 2.37
N MET A 133 -1.95 18.74 1.60
CA MET A 133 -1.04 19.85 1.39
C MET A 133 -1.70 21.05 0.72
N ASN A 134 -2.56 20.84 -0.27
CA ASN A 134 -3.33 21.92 -0.90
C ASN A 134 -4.37 22.51 0.06
N GLY A 135 -5.01 21.69 0.88
CA GLY A 135 -5.92 22.14 1.93
C GLY A 135 -5.22 23.07 2.94
N ILE A 136 -4.03 22.69 3.38
CA ILE A 136 -3.19 23.51 4.28
C ILE A 136 -2.75 24.80 3.59
N LYS A 137 -2.21 24.70 2.37
CA LYS A 137 -1.74 25.88 1.61
C LYS A 137 -2.84 26.92 1.36
N ARG A 138 -4.09 26.47 1.26
CA ARG A 138 -5.26 27.34 1.02
C ARG A 138 -5.98 27.73 2.31
N ASN A 139 -5.44 27.41 3.48
CA ASN A 139 -6.07 27.67 4.80
C ASN A 139 -7.46 27.03 4.97
N ILE A 140 -7.76 25.95 4.25
CA ILE A 140 -9.01 25.17 4.41
C ILE A 140 -8.91 24.26 5.64
N ILE A 141 -7.73 23.67 5.87
CA ILE A 141 -7.38 22.87 7.05
C ILE A 141 -6.02 23.33 7.58
N ASN A 142 -5.71 23.02 8.82
CA ASN A 142 -4.41 23.32 9.43
C ASN A 142 -3.47 22.11 9.40
N GLU A 143 -2.20 22.31 9.79
CA GLU A 143 -1.17 21.24 9.77
C GLU A 143 -1.49 20.03 10.66
N LYS A 144 -2.36 20.18 11.68
CA LYS A 144 -2.78 19.06 12.53
C LYS A 144 -3.48 17.96 11.72
N ALA A 145 -4.07 18.32 10.57
CA ALA A 145 -4.67 17.33 9.65
C ALA A 145 -3.68 16.26 9.15
N ILE A 146 -2.38 16.58 9.11
CA ILE A 146 -1.35 15.59 8.79
C ILE A 146 -1.35 14.46 9.82
N ILE A 147 -1.23 14.83 11.10
CA ILE A 147 -1.20 13.88 12.22
C ILE A 147 -2.53 13.13 12.33
N GLU A 148 -3.65 13.87 12.21
CA GLU A 148 -4.99 13.27 12.27
C GLU A 148 -5.19 12.20 11.20
N SER A 149 -4.73 12.46 9.96
CA SER A 149 -4.79 11.48 8.88
C SER A 149 -3.97 10.21 9.18
N LEU A 150 -2.79 10.36 9.79
CA LEU A 150 -1.94 9.22 10.15
C LEU A 150 -2.51 8.43 11.33
N ILE A 151 -3.06 9.13 12.34
CA ILE A 151 -3.76 8.49 13.46
C ILE A 151 -4.97 7.70 12.97
N SER A 152 -5.67 8.19 11.93
CA SER A 152 -6.82 7.46 11.37
C SER A 152 -6.44 6.07 10.85
N PHE A 153 -5.28 5.92 10.20
CA PHE A 153 -4.75 4.62 9.79
C PHE A 153 -4.45 3.72 10.98
N LYS A 154 -3.80 4.27 12.01
CA LYS A 154 -3.49 3.51 13.24
C LYS A 154 -4.77 3.05 13.93
N ARG A 155 -5.75 3.94 14.05
CA ARG A 155 -7.07 3.63 14.62
C ARG A 155 -7.81 2.57 13.83
N ALA A 156 -7.68 2.57 12.49
CA ALA A 156 -8.25 1.53 11.64
C ALA A 156 -7.55 0.16 11.80
N GLY A 157 -6.33 0.12 12.37
CA GLY A 157 -5.60 -1.12 12.65
C GLY A 157 -4.32 -1.31 11.86
N ALA A 158 -3.84 -0.30 11.12
CA ALA A 158 -2.56 -0.36 10.43
C ALA A 158 -1.39 -0.45 11.44
N ASN A 159 -0.46 -1.36 11.20
CA ASN A 159 0.75 -1.53 11.99
C ASN A 159 1.83 -0.51 11.60
N ALA A 160 1.92 -0.21 10.29
CA ALA A 160 2.82 0.82 9.77
C ALA A 160 2.15 1.60 8.64
N ILE A 161 2.74 2.75 8.29
CA ILE A 161 2.20 3.66 7.27
C ILE A 161 3.35 4.10 6.35
N VAL A 162 3.17 3.91 5.05
CA VAL A 162 4.02 4.54 4.03
C VAL A 162 3.40 5.87 3.67
N THR A 163 4.11 6.97 3.88
CA THR A 163 3.61 8.33 3.68
C THR A 163 4.69 9.28 3.19
N TYR A 164 4.29 10.27 2.41
CA TYR A 164 5.15 11.39 2.02
C TYR A 164 5.34 12.42 3.15
N PHE A 165 4.67 12.25 4.28
CA PHE A 165 4.82 13.12 5.45
C PHE A 165 5.86 12.59 6.45
N ALA A 166 6.58 11.52 6.14
CA ALA A 166 7.46 10.87 7.11
C ALA A 166 8.49 11.83 7.75
N ASP A 167 9.08 12.73 6.98
CA ASP A 167 10.01 13.75 7.44
C ASP A 167 9.36 14.79 8.38
N ARG A 168 8.10 15.13 8.12
CA ARG A 168 7.36 16.15 8.87
C ARG A 168 6.86 15.67 10.22
N ILE A 169 6.65 14.36 10.36
CA ILE A 169 6.09 13.80 11.60
C ILE A 169 7.13 13.44 12.64
N LEU A 170 8.42 13.37 12.27
CA LEU A 170 9.50 13.02 13.20
C LEU A 170 9.52 13.92 14.47
N LYS A 171 9.08 15.16 14.35
CA LYS A 171 8.99 16.08 15.48
C LYS A 171 7.84 15.79 16.45
N TYR A 172 6.94 14.85 16.14
CA TYR A 172 5.79 14.45 16.94
C TYR A 172 5.91 13.01 17.48
N LEU A 173 6.99 12.31 17.15
CA LEU A 173 7.36 11.00 17.66
C LEU A 173 8.33 11.15 18.84
#